data_70b1e277779f85186b1b95e01cfda813
#
_entry.id   70b1e277779f85186b1b95e01cfda813
#
_cell.length_a   1.000
_cell.length_b   1.000
_cell.length_c   1.000
_cell.angle_alpha   90.00
_cell.angle_beta   90.00
_cell.angle_gamma   90.00
#
_symmetry.space_group_name_H-M   'P 1'
#
loop_
_entity.id
_entity.type
_entity.pdbx_description
1 polymer ?
#
loop_
_entity_poly.entity_id
_entity_poly.type
_entity_poly.pdbx_seq_one_letter_code
_entity_poly.pdbx_strand_id
1 'polypeptide(L)'
;ADSDMLELLKGQTVKTKIPVGVPDGVKTANKTGELSDAKLGVVENDIAIVLDATHPYVIAVLSNGVKSNSEAQNTIAKISKDVYEFMASQK
;
A
#
# COMPACT_ATOMS: atom_id res chain seq x y z
N ALA A 1 -11.80 9.88 -17.17
CA ALA A 1 -11.41 8.49 -17.00
C ALA A 1 -10.46 8.32 -15.81
N ASP A 2 -9.33 9.03 -15.83
CA ASP A 2 -8.32 8.87 -14.78
C ASP A 2 -8.81 9.37 -13.42
N SER A 3 -9.59 10.46 -13.41
CA SER A 3 -10.13 10.99 -12.16
C SER A 3 -11.16 10.05 -11.54
N ASP A 4 -11.96 9.38 -12.37
CA ASP A 4 -12.95 8.42 -11.88
C ASP A 4 -12.26 7.19 -11.28
N MET A 5 -11.20 6.70 -11.91
CA MET A 5 -10.43 5.57 -11.40
C MET A 5 -9.75 5.95 -10.08
N LEU A 6 -9.20 7.15 -9.99
CA LEU A 6 -8.57 7.63 -8.78
C LEU A 6 -9.57 7.70 -7.62
N GLU A 7 -10.78 8.18 -7.87
CA GLU A 7 -11.82 8.24 -6.85
C GLU A 7 -12.23 6.84 -6.38
N LEU A 8 -12.33 5.88 -7.30
CA LEU A 8 -12.62 4.50 -6.94
C LEU A 8 -11.53 3.92 -6.05
N LEU A 9 -10.27 4.19 -6.37
CA LEU A 9 -9.14 3.68 -5.57
C LEU A 9 -9.06 4.35 -4.20
N LYS A 10 -9.41 5.62 -4.09
CA LYS A 10 -9.50 6.31 -2.81
C LYS A 10 -10.56 5.70 -1.90
N GLY A 11 -11.61 5.13 -2.50
CA GLY A 11 -12.71 4.52 -1.78
C GLY A 11 -12.47 3.09 -1.32
N GLN A 12 -11.26 2.55 -1.49
CA GLN A 12 -10.95 1.21 -1.06
C GLN A 12 -11.18 1.03 0.45
N THR A 13 -11.85 -0.07 0.80
CA THR A 13 -12.11 -0.38 2.21
C THR A 13 -10.98 -1.17 2.86
N VAL A 14 -10.14 -1.85 2.07
CA VAL A 14 -9.00 -2.61 2.59
C VAL A 14 -7.82 -1.66 2.73
N LYS A 15 -7.55 -1.23 3.96
CA LYS A 15 -6.51 -0.24 4.24
C LYS A 15 -5.51 -0.73 5.29
N THR A 16 -5.23 -2.05 5.25
CA THR A 16 -4.35 -2.69 6.23
C THR A 16 -2.89 -2.74 5.81
N LYS A 17 -2.56 -2.32 4.59
CA LYS A 17 -1.22 -2.43 4.02
C LYS A 17 -0.58 -1.05 3.87
N ILE A 18 -0.37 -0.58 2.65
CA ILE A 18 0.30 0.70 2.41
C ILE A 18 -0.32 1.86 3.19
N PRO A 19 -1.67 2.01 3.26
CA PRO A 19 -2.23 3.15 4.00
C PRO A 19 -1.86 3.19 5.48
N VAL A 20 -1.60 2.04 6.12
CA VAL A 20 -1.21 2.00 7.54
C VAL A 20 0.12 2.70 7.77
N GLY A 21 1.03 2.65 6.80
CA GLY A 21 2.35 3.27 6.92
C GLY A 21 2.37 4.77 6.64
N VAL A 22 1.23 5.34 6.25
CA VAL A 22 1.12 6.75 5.89
C VAL A 22 0.37 7.49 7.00
N PRO A 23 0.81 8.70 7.38
CA PRO A 23 0.13 9.44 8.45
C PRO A 23 -1.34 9.73 8.15
N ASP A 24 -2.14 9.85 9.20
CA ASP A 24 -3.53 10.30 9.08
C ASP A 24 -3.55 11.67 8.40
N GLY A 25 -4.49 11.86 7.51
CA GLY A 25 -4.61 13.10 6.77
C GLY A 25 -3.93 13.07 5.41
N VAL A 26 -3.00 12.14 5.18
CA VAL A 26 -2.44 11.90 3.85
C VAL A 26 -3.30 10.83 3.18
N LYS A 27 -3.89 11.16 2.06
CA LYS A 27 -4.79 10.24 1.38
C LYS A 27 -4.03 9.28 0.47
N THR A 28 -4.55 8.07 0.34
CA THR A 28 -4.01 7.07 -0.57
C THR A 28 -5.10 6.58 -1.51
N ALA A 29 -4.71 6.26 -2.72
CA ALA A 29 -5.55 5.58 -3.68
C ALA A 29 -4.88 4.24 -3.95
N ASN A 30 -5.47 3.15 -3.47
CA ASN A 30 -4.78 1.86 -3.50
C ASN A 30 -5.66 0.72 -3.99
N LYS A 31 -5.00 -0.32 -4.49
CA LYS A 31 -5.64 -1.58 -4.88
C LYS A 31 -4.82 -2.72 -4.32
N THR A 32 -5.46 -3.53 -3.51
CA THR A 32 -4.82 -4.70 -2.88
C THR A 32 -5.04 -5.95 -3.72
N GLY A 33 -4.21 -6.96 -3.47
CA GLY A 33 -4.38 -8.29 -4.01
C GLY A 33 -3.95 -9.31 -3.00
N GLU A 34 -4.74 -10.37 -2.83
CA GLU A 34 -4.49 -11.43 -1.86
C GLU A 34 -4.71 -12.79 -2.53
N LEU A 35 -3.84 -13.75 -2.20
CA LEU A 35 -3.95 -15.11 -2.68
C LEU A 35 -3.29 -16.04 -1.69
N SER A 36 -3.91 -17.19 -1.45
CA SER A 36 -3.28 -18.29 -0.69
C SER A 36 -3.15 -19.47 -1.63
N ASP A 37 -1.93 -19.98 -1.75
CA ASP A 37 -1.61 -21.06 -2.67
C ASP A 37 -0.70 -22.07 -1.97
N ALA A 38 -0.95 -23.35 -2.21
CA ALA A 38 -0.18 -24.42 -1.55
C ALA A 38 1.30 -24.39 -1.93
N LYS A 39 1.63 -23.92 -3.12
CA LYS A 39 3.01 -23.85 -3.61
C LYS A 39 3.67 -22.51 -3.33
N LEU A 40 2.93 -21.42 -3.47
CA LEU A 40 3.45 -20.07 -3.35
C LEU A 40 3.34 -19.51 -1.94
N GLY A 41 2.57 -20.18 -1.06
CA GLY A 41 2.27 -19.66 0.26
C GLY A 41 1.25 -18.53 0.17
N VAL A 42 1.31 -17.63 1.14
CA VAL A 42 0.43 -16.45 1.15
C VAL A 42 1.03 -15.38 0.25
N VAL A 43 0.22 -14.86 -0.65
CA VAL A 43 0.58 -13.72 -1.49
C VAL A 43 -0.24 -12.52 -1.04
N GLU A 44 0.44 -11.45 -0.67
CA GLU A 44 -0.17 -10.19 -0.32
C GLU A 44 0.50 -9.09 -1.13
N ASN A 45 -0.28 -8.21 -1.72
CA ASN A 45 0.31 -7.08 -2.43
C ASN A 45 -0.58 -5.86 -2.33
N ASP A 46 -0.01 -4.71 -2.61
CA ASP A 46 -0.73 -3.45 -2.63
C ASP A 46 0.01 -2.49 -3.56
N ILE A 47 -0.74 -1.80 -4.38
CA ILE A 47 -0.21 -0.76 -5.26
C ILE A 47 -0.99 0.50 -4.92
N ALA A 48 -0.28 1.60 -4.70
CA ALA A 48 -0.94 2.82 -4.26
C ALA A 48 -0.31 4.06 -4.87
N ILE A 49 -1.14 5.07 -5.05
CA ILE A 49 -0.69 6.45 -5.24
C ILE A 49 -0.86 7.11 -3.88
N VAL A 50 0.24 7.61 -3.32
CA VAL A 50 0.21 8.35 -2.05
C VAL A 50 0.11 9.83 -2.39
N LEU A 51 -0.97 10.43 -1.95
CA LEU A 51 -1.34 11.80 -2.33
C LEU A 51 -0.80 12.82 -1.32
N ASP A 52 0.50 12.80 -1.11
CA ASP A 52 1.16 13.81 -0.31
C ASP A 52 1.18 15.12 -1.10
N ALA A 53 0.83 16.22 -0.45
CA ALA A 53 0.71 17.52 -1.12
C ALA A 53 2.03 18.00 -1.71
N THR A 54 3.15 17.64 -1.10
CA THR A 54 4.48 18.10 -1.53
C THR A 54 5.14 17.15 -2.51
N HIS A 55 5.07 15.84 -2.22
CA HIS A 55 5.75 14.82 -3.02
C HIS A 55 4.84 13.61 -3.24
N PRO A 56 3.84 13.73 -4.13
CA PRO A 56 3.02 12.56 -4.46
C PRO A 56 3.88 11.50 -5.14
N TYR A 57 3.60 10.23 -4.83
CA TYR A 57 4.38 9.13 -5.40
C TYR A 57 3.55 7.86 -5.55
N VAL A 58 4.03 6.96 -6.38
CA VAL A 58 3.45 5.63 -6.56
C VAL A 58 4.34 4.62 -5.86
N ILE A 59 3.72 3.71 -5.11
CA ILE A 59 4.45 2.63 -4.46
C ILE A 59 3.72 1.31 -4.75
N ALA A 60 4.49 0.28 -5.04
CA ALA A 60 3.98 -1.07 -5.23
C ALA A 60 4.79 -2.01 -4.35
N VAL A 61 4.10 -2.82 -3.55
CA VAL A 61 4.74 -3.82 -2.70
C VAL A 61 4.14 -5.18 -3.02
N LEU A 62 4.98 -6.12 -3.40
CA LEU A 62 4.59 -7.47 -3.78
C LEU A 62 5.30 -8.45 -2.85
N SER A 63 4.56 -9.43 -2.32
CA SER A 63 5.16 -10.45 -1.47
C SER A 63 4.57 -11.82 -1.78
N ASN A 64 5.37 -12.87 -1.56
CA ASN A 64 4.90 -14.23 -1.62
C ASN A 64 5.67 -15.07 -0.60
N GLY A 65 5.20 -16.30 -0.36
CA GLY A 65 5.88 -17.21 0.55
C GLY A 65 5.81 -16.82 2.01
N VAL A 66 4.94 -15.87 2.39
CA VAL A 66 4.80 -15.43 3.76
C VAL A 66 3.87 -16.40 4.50
N LYS A 67 4.12 -16.61 5.80
CA LYS A 67 3.39 -17.62 6.58
C LYS A 67 1.96 -17.22 6.89
N SER A 68 1.68 -15.93 7.03
CA SER A 68 0.34 -15.46 7.37
C SER A 68 0.05 -14.13 6.69
N ASN A 69 -1.25 -13.88 6.49
CA ASN A 69 -1.71 -12.63 5.89
C ASN A 69 -1.37 -11.42 6.78
N SER A 70 -1.57 -11.56 8.09
CA SER A 70 -1.30 -10.44 9.00
C SER A 70 0.18 -10.07 9.04
N GLU A 71 1.07 -11.06 8.99
CA GLU A 71 2.50 -10.82 8.96
C GLU A 71 2.90 -10.09 7.68
N ALA A 72 2.36 -10.54 6.54
CA ALA A 72 2.60 -9.88 5.26
C ALA A 72 2.10 -8.45 5.26
N GLN A 73 0.88 -8.23 5.77
CA GLN A 73 0.28 -6.90 5.83
C GLN A 73 1.11 -5.96 6.71
N ASN A 74 1.58 -6.45 7.86
CA ASN A 74 2.43 -5.65 8.75
C ASN A 74 3.74 -5.27 8.09
N THR A 75 4.34 -6.20 7.34
CA THR A 75 5.58 -5.93 6.60
C THR A 75 5.36 -4.86 5.53
N ILE A 76 4.27 -4.97 4.78
CA ILE A 76 3.95 -3.98 3.75
C ILE A 76 3.73 -2.60 4.37
N ALA A 77 3.01 -2.54 5.51
CA ALA A 77 2.78 -1.29 6.20
C ALA A 77 4.10 -0.66 6.69
N LYS A 78 5.03 -1.48 7.18
CA LYS A 78 6.33 -1.00 7.63
C LYS A 78 7.17 -0.46 6.47
N ILE A 79 7.18 -1.16 5.36
CA ILE A 79 7.88 -0.69 4.15
C ILE A 79 7.28 0.64 3.70
N SER A 80 5.96 0.73 3.70
CA SER A 80 5.25 1.96 3.32
C SER A 80 5.65 3.13 4.22
N LYS A 81 5.73 2.89 5.53
CA LYS A 81 6.14 3.93 6.48
C LYS A 81 7.56 4.41 6.20
N ASP A 82 8.48 3.49 5.97
CA ASP A 82 9.88 3.84 5.70
C ASP A 82 10.00 4.65 4.40
N VAL A 83 9.25 4.26 3.36
CA VAL A 83 9.24 4.99 2.10
C VAL A 83 8.64 6.37 2.28
N TYR A 84 7.54 6.47 3.03
CA TYR A 84 6.91 7.77 3.28
C TYR A 84 7.88 8.72 3.97
N GLU A 85 8.57 8.24 5.01
CA GLU A 85 9.52 9.06 5.76
C GLU A 85 10.68 9.52 4.87
N PHE A 86 11.16 8.62 3.99
CA PHE A 86 12.21 8.99 3.04
C PHE A 86 11.72 10.07 2.08
N MET A 87 10.55 9.88 1.48
CA MET A 87 10.00 10.85 0.51
C MET A 87 9.72 12.19 1.17
N ALA A 88 9.22 12.19 2.41
CA ALA A 88 8.95 13.41 3.14
C ALA A 88 10.22 14.20 3.49
N SER A 89 11.36 13.51 3.57
CA SER A 89 12.65 14.15 3.85
C SER A 89 13.26 14.83 2.61
N GLN A 90 12.72 14.56 1.43
CA GLN A 90 13.19 15.16 0.16
C GLN A 90 12.52 16.52 -0.03
N LYS A 91 13.27 17.58 0.07
CA LYS A 91 12.74 18.94 -0.05
C LYS A 91 13.28 19.65 -1.26
#